data_afe94bd35b38847eeb2ab01eec25bb0a
#
_entry.id   afe94bd35b38847eeb2ab01eec25bb0a
#
_cell.length_a   1.000
_cell.length_b   1.000
_cell.length_c   1.000
_cell.angle_alpha   90.00
_cell.angle_beta   90.00
_cell.angle_gamma   90.00
#
_symmetry.space_group_name_H-M   'P 1'
#
loop_
_entity.id
_entity.type
_entity.pdbx_description
1 polymer ?
#
loop_
_entity_poly.entity_id
_entity_poly.type
_entity_poly.pdbx_seq_one_letter_code
_entity_poly.pdbx_strand_id
1 'polypeptide(L)'
;YPSNVLSTTGDLTDEVCANNSMTPIEFSAEGGNSISISVSPSIALFNENITLAAGTTTFTLNKNVPTNVTTTTVYTYTVTLTGNANCPAAGTITGTITVNPNHNITLISAIGTDSQTICYNTGLTSITYQVDQGASGFDFSWDNNLIPPGITHAVSGTTYTISGTATSDISVATNYSYTVTTTGIAIGNICATETVTGSITVLPRQAITLASASTTESQTICEQTSIATITYNLSKGATGATFSWDPAYDGTLGGITFGLNGSTYTISGTANANITSSKTYGYILTTNGNTCSSTTVTGTITVLPDDKITLNTANETQSVCESTPIDDVVYTLSEGATGYSFSWDNNSI
;
A
#
# COMPACT_ATOMS: atom_id res chain seq x y z
N TYR A 1 63.40 -13.68 -49.07
CA TYR A 1 62.89 -13.88 -47.72
C TYR A 1 61.49 -13.32 -47.71
N PRO A 2 60.50 -14.08 -47.15
CA PRO A 2 59.16 -13.52 -47.05
C PRO A 2 59.20 -12.28 -46.16
N SER A 3 58.53 -11.22 -46.60
CA SER A 3 58.30 -10.02 -45.79
C SER A 3 57.41 -10.33 -44.61
N ASN A 4 57.73 -9.83 -43.42
CA ASN A 4 56.82 -9.92 -42.29
C ASN A 4 55.61 -9.03 -42.57
N VAL A 5 54.41 -9.63 -42.73
CA VAL A 5 53.20 -8.91 -43.06
C VAL A 5 52.13 -9.26 -42.02
N LEU A 6 51.54 -8.24 -41.47
CA LEU A 6 50.29 -8.36 -40.65
C LEU A 6 49.16 -7.69 -41.43
N SER A 7 48.06 -8.38 -41.59
CA SER A 7 46.88 -7.88 -42.30
C SER A 7 45.61 -8.30 -41.58
N THR A 8 44.50 -7.63 -41.85
CA THR A 8 43.16 -7.98 -41.37
C THR A 8 42.15 -7.72 -42.48
N THR A 9 41.07 -8.47 -42.49
CA THR A 9 39.90 -8.30 -43.38
C THR A 9 38.67 -7.83 -42.64
N GLY A 10 38.72 -7.77 -41.30
CA GLY A 10 37.60 -7.35 -40.45
C GLY A 10 37.61 -5.85 -40.15
N ASP A 11 36.48 -5.36 -39.64
CA ASP A 11 36.39 -4.03 -39.05
C ASP A 11 37.29 -3.96 -37.79
N LEU A 12 38.07 -2.90 -37.67
CA LEU A 12 38.98 -2.68 -36.55
C LEU A 12 38.30 -1.94 -35.39
N THR A 13 37.03 -1.59 -35.55
CA THR A 13 36.23 -0.94 -34.54
C THR A 13 35.04 -1.83 -34.15
N ASP A 14 34.77 -1.91 -32.86
CA ASP A 14 33.58 -2.64 -32.35
C ASP A 14 32.96 -1.85 -31.23
N GLU A 15 31.62 -2.03 -31.06
CA GLU A 15 30.87 -1.43 -30.01
C GLU A 15 30.01 -2.51 -29.33
N VAL A 16 30.23 -2.77 -28.05
CA VAL A 16 29.62 -3.86 -27.31
C VAL A 16 29.16 -3.41 -25.92
N CYS A 17 28.23 -4.15 -25.36
CA CYS A 17 27.83 -3.94 -23.97
C CYS A 17 28.74 -4.71 -23.01
N ALA A 18 28.85 -4.22 -21.78
CA ALA A 18 29.55 -4.89 -20.70
C ALA A 18 29.13 -6.36 -20.58
N ASN A 19 30.07 -7.25 -20.31
CA ASN A 19 29.88 -8.70 -20.21
C ASN A 19 29.52 -9.44 -21.53
N ASN A 20 29.55 -8.77 -22.67
CA ASN A 20 29.34 -9.43 -23.96
C ASN A 20 30.68 -9.76 -24.64
N SER A 21 30.63 -10.61 -25.64
CA SER A 21 31.74 -10.90 -26.50
C SER A 21 31.87 -9.84 -27.60
N MET A 22 33.07 -9.42 -27.91
CA MET A 22 33.33 -8.60 -29.09
C MET A 22 33.04 -9.38 -30.39
N THR A 23 32.78 -8.68 -31.47
CA THR A 23 32.77 -9.26 -32.81
C THR A 23 34.15 -9.83 -33.14
N PRO A 24 34.26 -11.11 -33.58
CA PRO A 24 35.54 -11.71 -33.91
C PRO A 24 36.24 -10.96 -35.02
N ILE A 25 37.52 -10.57 -34.82
CA ILE A 25 38.36 -9.93 -35.81
C ILE A 25 39.43 -10.91 -36.27
N GLU A 26 39.50 -11.19 -37.56
CA GLU A 26 40.46 -12.10 -38.10
C GLU A 26 41.71 -11.35 -38.57
N PHE A 27 42.87 -11.84 -38.19
CA PHE A 27 44.19 -11.34 -38.64
C PHE A 27 44.94 -12.46 -39.33
N SER A 28 45.78 -12.05 -40.28
CA SER A 28 46.68 -12.91 -41.02
C SER A 28 48.10 -12.40 -40.85
N ALA A 29 49.01 -13.31 -40.50
CA ALA A 29 50.42 -12.97 -40.29
C ALA A 29 51.31 -13.88 -41.12
N GLU A 30 52.27 -13.27 -41.89
CA GLU A 30 53.21 -14.01 -42.64
C GLU A 30 54.66 -13.65 -42.18
N GLY A 31 55.50 -14.64 -42.02
CA GLY A 31 56.96 -14.48 -41.84
C GLY A 31 57.43 -14.07 -40.45
N GLY A 32 56.52 -13.84 -39.46
CA GLY A 32 56.89 -13.42 -38.11
C GLY A 32 57.15 -14.62 -37.17
N ASN A 33 57.67 -14.33 -35.96
CA ASN A 33 57.89 -15.33 -34.90
C ASN A 33 56.76 -15.38 -33.89
N SER A 34 56.16 -14.25 -33.58
CA SER A 34 55.08 -14.14 -32.59
C SER A 34 54.20 -12.92 -32.81
N ILE A 35 53.00 -13.00 -32.31
CA ILE A 35 52.07 -11.89 -32.21
C ILE A 35 51.89 -11.57 -30.73
N SER A 36 51.98 -10.29 -30.39
CA SER A 36 51.56 -9.78 -29.10
C SER A 36 50.32 -8.88 -29.26
N ILE A 37 49.39 -9.03 -28.37
CA ILE A 37 48.19 -8.17 -28.29
C ILE A 37 48.28 -7.43 -26.97
N SER A 38 48.18 -6.13 -27.03
CA SER A 38 48.09 -5.26 -25.86
C SER A 38 46.86 -4.37 -25.96
N VAL A 39 46.29 -3.96 -24.81
CA VAL A 39 45.13 -3.11 -24.77
C VAL A 39 45.32 -1.99 -23.74
N SER A 40 44.79 -0.82 -24.06
CA SER A 40 44.80 0.37 -23.18
C SER A 40 43.39 1.01 -23.15
N PRO A 41 42.80 1.25 -21.99
CA PRO A 41 43.24 0.84 -20.64
C PRO A 41 43.47 -0.66 -20.52
N SER A 42 44.35 -1.11 -19.63
CA SER A 42 44.76 -2.51 -19.54
C SER A 42 43.63 -3.40 -19.05
N ILE A 43 43.35 -4.47 -19.80
CA ILE A 43 42.49 -5.58 -19.42
C ILE A 43 43.33 -6.84 -19.50
N ALA A 44 43.46 -7.56 -18.37
CA ALA A 44 44.32 -8.75 -18.30
C ALA A 44 43.97 -9.84 -19.34
N LEU A 45 42.68 -9.99 -19.65
CA LEU A 45 42.17 -11.00 -20.60
C LEU A 45 42.53 -10.71 -22.08
N PHE A 46 42.93 -9.48 -22.42
CA PHE A 46 43.28 -9.08 -23.79
C PHE A 46 44.76 -9.11 -24.08
N ASN A 47 45.62 -9.18 -23.06
CA ASN A 47 47.08 -9.24 -23.27
C ASN A 47 47.48 -10.68 -23.57
N GLU A 48 47.85 -10.95 -24.80
CA GLU A 48 48.26 -12.28 -25.26
C GLU A 48 49.55 -12.21 -26.06
N ASN A 49 50.35 -13.31 -25.98
CA ASN A 49 51.46 -13.58 -26.85
C ASN A 49 51.21 -14.92 -27.56
N ILE A 50 51.14 -14.89 -28.87
CA ILE A 50 50.88 -16.05 -29.71
C ILE A 50 52.18 -16.37 -30.49
N THR A 51 52.74 -17.57 -30.27
CA THR A 51 53.87 -18.06 -31.06
C THR A 51 53.37 -18.54 -32.42
N LEU A 52 53.96 -18.06 -33.51
CA LEU A 52 53.55 -18.42 -34.85
C LEU A 52 54.33 -19.65 -35.36
N ALA A 53 53.64 -20.56 -36.04
CA ALA A 53 54.26 -21.64 -36.80
C ALA A 53 54.88 -21.09 -38.10
N ALA A 54 55.79 -21.81 -38.72
CA ALA A 54 56.31 -21.42 -40.00
C ALA A 54 55.26 -21.44 -41.11
N GLY A 55 55.09 -20.34 -41.82
CA GLY A 55 54.11 -20.14 -42.90
C GLY A 55 53.08 -19.09 -42.53
N THR A 56 52.05 -18.96 -43.34
CA THR A 56 50.93 -18.04 -43.04
C THR A 56 50.10 -18.57 -41.86
N THR A 57 49.87 -17.72 -40.87
CA THR A 57 49.06 -18.06 -39.69
C THR A 57 47.93 -17.06 -39.59
N THR A 58 46.70 -17.58 -39.48
CA THR A 58 45.54 -16.77 -39.15
C THR A 58 45.22 -16.92 -37.67
N PHE A 59 44.79 -15.85 -37.03
CA PHE A 59 44.27 -15.87 -35.65
C PHE A 59 43.09 -14.94 -35.54
N THR A 60 42.23 -15.25 -34.59
CA THR A 60 41.02 -14.47 -34.35
C THR A 60 41.08 -13.83 -32.96
N LEU A 61 40.94 -12.51 -32.91
CA LEU A 61 40.71 -11.80 -31.68
C LEU A 61 39.21 -11.86 -31.36
N ASN A 62 38.87 -12.62 -30.33
CA ASN A 62 37.49 -12.77 -29.82
C ASN A 62 37.53 -12.88 -28.30
N LYS A 63 37.17 -11.83 -27.62
CA LYS A 63 37.25 -11.73 -26.17
C LYS A 63 35.94 -11.21 -25.57
N ASN A 64 35.62 -11.64 -24.36
CA ASN A 64 34.59 -11.02 -23.55
C ASN A 64 35.13 -9.70 -22.98
N VAL A 65 34.31 -8.66 -23.05
CA VAL A 65 34.64 -7.37 -22.44
C VAL A 65 34.38 -7.36 -20.95
N PRO A 66 34.95 -6.41 -20.16
CA PRO A 66 34.76 -6.35 -18.72
C PRO A 66 33.30 -6.25 -18.31
N THR A 67 33.00 -6.84 -17.18
CA THR A 67 31.64 -6.86 -16.58
C THR A 67 31.29 -5.62 -15.77
N ASN A 68 32.32 -4.91 -15.28
CA ASN A 68 32.19 -3.82 -14.30
C ASN A 68 32.44 -2.43 -14.92
N VAL A 69 32.05 -2.24 -16.17
CA VAL A 69 32.12 -0.94 -16.84
C VAL A 69 30.92 -0.11 -16.39
N THR A 70 31.16 1.02 -15.75
CA THR A 70 30.13 1.94 -15.25
C THR A 70 29.92 3.18 -16.11
N THR A 71 30.85 3.44 -17.03
CA THR A 71 30.78 4.52 -18.01
C THR A 71 31.31 3.99 -19.36
N THR A 72 30.77 4.50 -20.47
CA THR A 72 31.28 4.14 -21.80
C THR A 72 32.80 4.30 -21.84
N THR A 73 33.49 3.21 -22.10
CA THR A 73 34.94 3.15 -22.09
C THR A 73 35.45 2.65 -23.44
N VAL A 74 36.39 3.40 -24.03
CA VAL A 74 37.04 3.01 -25.27
C VAL A 74 38.38 2.33 -24.97
N TYR A 75 38.50 1.09 -25.38
CA TYR A 75 39.73 0.30 -25.31
C TYR A 75 40.40 0.29 -26.64
N THR A 76 41.65 0.75 -26.69
CA THR A 76 42.50 0.67 -27.90
C THR A 76 43.35 -0.59 -27.79
N TYR A 77 43.19 -1.53 -28.71
CA TYR A 77 44.07 -2.68 -28.82
C TYR A 77 45.11 -2.47 -29.88
N THR A 78 46.29 -3.06 -29.66
CA THR A 78 47.39 -3.08 -30.59
C THR A 78 47.85 -4.50 -30.79
N VAL A 79 47.82 -4.95 -32.04
CA VAL A 79 48.32 -6.24 -32.47
C VAL A 79 49.69 -5.99 -33.10
N THR A 80 50.73 -6.60 -32.57
CA THR A 80 52.10 -6.42 -33.03
C THR A 80 52.66 -7.75 -33.50
N LEU A 81 53.14 -7.79 -34.74
CA LEU A 81 53.88 -8.91 -35.28
C LEU A 81 55.36 -8.70 -35.00
N THR A 82 56.01 -9.64 -34.31
CA THR A 82 57.42 -9.61 -34.02
C THR A 82 58.14 -10.41 -35.10
N GLY A 83 59.08 -9.74 -35.78
CA GLY A 83 59.94 -10.33 -36.84
C GLY A 83 60.97 -11.33 -36.29
N ASN A 84 61.60 -12.08 -37.17
CA ASN A 84 62.75 -12.93 -36.85
C ASN A 84 64.03 -12.16 -36.85
N ALA A 85 65.11 -12.75 -36.34
CA ALA A 85 66.44 -12.13 -36.22
C ALA A 85 67.03 -11.63 -37.57
N ASN A 86 66.55 -12.21 -38.67
CA ASN A 86 67.04 -11.85 -40.02
C ASN A 86 66.17 -10.84 -40.79
N CYS A 87 64.94 -10.65 -40.30
CA CYS A 87 63.93 -9.73 -40.84
C CYS A 87 63.20 -9.01 -39.67
N PRO A 88 63.80 -7.95 -39.13
CA PRO A 88 63.27 -7.31 -37.92
C PRO A 88 62.02 -6.43 -38.15
N ALA A 89 61.55 -6.27 -39.38
CA ALA A 89 60.42 -5.46 -39.68
C ALA A 89 59.20 -6.06 -39.06
N ALA A 90 58.52 -5.32 -38.16
CA ALA A 90 57.29 -5.68 -37.48
C ALA A 90 56.15 -4.85 -38.03
N GLY A 91 55.00 -5.49 -38.21
CA GLY A 91 53.76 -4.81 -38.51
C GLY A 91 52.97 -4.57 -37.22
N THR A 92 52.29 -3.45 -37.11
CA THR A 92 51.34 -3.19 -36.06
C THR A 92 49.98 -2.79 -36.65
N ILE A 93 48.91 -3.32 -36.09
CA ILE A 93 47.54 -2.91 -36.41
C ILE A 93 46.88 -2.49 -35.10
N THR A 94 46.22 -1.35 -35.12
CA THR A 94 45.47 -0.83 -33.97
C THR A 94 44.00 -0.74 -34.32
N GLY A 95 43.17 -1.01 -33.31
CA GLY A 95 41.74 -0.83 -33.41
C GLY A 95 41.15 -0.44 -32.06
N THR A 96 39.85 -0.26 -32.02
CA THR A 96 39.16 0.18 -30.82
C THR A 96 37.92 -0.69 -30.52
N ILE A 97 37.68 -0.90 -29.24
CA ILE A 97 36.47 -1.53 -28.73
C ILE A 97 35.81 -0.54 -27.76
N THR A 98 34.64 -0.05 -28.13
CA THR A 98 33.83 0.78 -27.26
C THR A 98 32.93 -0.12 -26.42
N VAL A 99 33.12 -0.10 -25.12
CA VAL A 99 32.30 -0.88 -24.17
C VAL A 99 31.33 0.05 -23.47
N ASN A 100 30.05 -0.20 -23.69
CA ASN A 100 28.95 0.51 -23.01
C ASN A 100 28.52 -0.23 -21.75
N PRO A 101 28.25 0.48 -20.66
CA PRO A 101 27.73 -0.14 -19.45
C PRO A 101 26.31 -0.69 -19.67
N ASN A 102 25.95 -1.75 -18.94
CA ASN A 102 24.56 -2.13 -18.80
C ASN A 102 23.82 -1.07 -17.98
N HIS A 103 22.50 -0.98 -18.16
CA HIS A 103 21.69 -0.05 -17.40
C HIS A 103 21.68 -0.42 -15.91
N ASN A 104 21.51 0.57 -15.06
CA ASN A 104 21.31 0.36 -13.63
C ASN A 104 20.20 1.27 -13.11
N ILE A 105 19.36 0.74 -12.21
CA ILE A 105 18.30 1.47 -11.50
C ILE A 105 18.40 1.20 -10.01
N THR A 106 18.36 2.25 -9.21
CA THR A 106 18.52 2.17 -7.74
C THR A 106 17.38 2.88 -7.05
N LEU A 107 16.79 2.24 -6.03
CA LEU A 107 15.87 2.91 -5.10
C LEU A 107 16.71 3.85 -4.22
N ILE A 108 16.47 5.16 -4.32
CA ILE A 108 17.17 6.20 -3.52
C ILE A 108 16.30 6.78 -2.39
N SER A 109 15.01 6.51 -2.37
CA SER A 109 14.17 6.74 -1.18
C SER A 109 14.49 5.70 -0.09
N ALA A 110 13.94 5.87 1.11
CA ALA A 110 14.18 4.92 2.21
C ALA A 110 13.80 3.48 1.83
N ILE A 111 14.56 2.51 2.31
CA ILE A 111 14.31 1.08 2.09
C ILE A 111 12.87 0.73 2.51
N GLY A 112 12.17 0.01 1.64
CA GLY A 112 10.78 -0.42 1.84
C GLY A 112 9.73 0.58 1.38
N THR A 113 10.13 1.78 0.89
CA THR A 113 9.16 2.72 0.31
C THR A 113 8.55 2.21 -1.01
N ASP A 114 9.22 1.30 -1.69
CA ASP A 114 8.74 0.60 -2.89
C ASP A 114 7.62 -0.42 -2.62
N SER A 115 7.35 -0.72 -1.33
CA SER A 115 6.24 -1.57 -0.90
C SER A 115 5.53 -0.95 0.30
N GLN A 116 4.47 -0.19 0.06
CA GLN A 116 3.77 0.56 1.10
C GLN A 116 2.31 0.13 1.25
N THR A 117 1.82 0.20 2.50
CA THR A 117 0.40 0.12 2.81
C THR A 117 -0.06 1.46 3.36
N ILE A 118 -1.03 2.08 2.70
CA ILE A 118 -1.59 3.39 3.06
C ILE A 118 -3.10 3.31 3.21
N CYS A 119 -3.66 4.24 3.93
CA CYS A 119 -5.11 4.38 4.04
C CYS A 119 -5.69 5.28 2.96
N TYR A 120 -6.96 5.06 2.63
CA TYR A 120 -7.73 6.04 1.87
C TYR A 120 -7.54 7.46 2.42
N ASN A 121 -7.36 8.41 1.53
CA ASN A 121 -7.11 9.83 1.81
C ASN A 121 -5.84 10.13 2.63
N THR A 122 -4.83 9.23 2.58
CA THR A 122 -3.50 9.48 3.12
C THR A 122 -2.44 9.55 2.03
N GLY A 123 -1.42 10.36 2.27
CA GLY A 123 -0.30 10.55 1.35
C GLY A 123 0.64 9.34 1.32
N LEU A 124 1.13 9.04 0.13
CA LEU A 124 2.22 8.10 -0.07
C LEU A 124 3.55 8.73 0.39
N THR A 125 4.39 7.98 1.09
CA THR A 125 5.80 8.34 1.20
C THR A 125 6.42 8.24 -0.19
N SER A 126 7.00 9.31 -0.70
CA SER A 126 7.52 9.34 -2.06
C SER A 126 8.50 8.21 -2.32
N ILE A 127 8.29 7.50 -3.41
CA ILE A 127 9.17 6.44 -3.91
C ILE A 127 10.03 7.06 -5.00
N THR A 128 11.34 6.96 -4.85
CA THR A 128 12.25 7.62 -5.79
C THR A 128 13.31 6.64 -6.27
N TYR A 129 13.40 6.48 -7.57
CA TYR A 129 14.42 5.70 -8.26
C TYR A 129 15.38 6.63 -9.00
N GLN A 130 16.62 6.22 -9.12
CA GLN A 130 17.64 6.87 -9.94
C GLN A 130 18.21 5.86 -10.93
N VAL A 131 18.42 6.29 -12.17
CA VAL A 131 19.13 5.51 -13.19
C VAL A 131 20.50 6.07 -13.45
N ASP A 132 21.41 5.19 -13.78
CA ASP A 132 22.79 5.49 -14.18
C ASP A 132 23.34 4.42 -15.14
N GLN A 133 24.66 4.43 -15.38
CA GLN A 133 25.37 3.43 -16.16
C GLN A 133 24.80 3.20 -17.58
N GLY A 134 24.52 4.29 -18.32
CA GLY A 134 24.00 4.20 -19.69
C GLY A 134 22.48 4.27 -19.81
N ALA A 135 21.75 4.08 -18.73
CA ALA A 135 20.32 4.42 -18.70
C ALA A 135 20.15 5.94 -18.68
N SER A 136 19.26 6.46 -19.51
CA SER A 136 18.96 7.89 -19.59
C SER A 136 17.48 8.21 -19.36
N GLY A 137 16.64 7.20 -19.14
CA GLY A 137 15.21 7.37 -18.95
C GLY A 137 14.55 6.15 -18.33
N PHE A 138 13.23 6.23 -18.26
CA PHE A 138 12.37 5.25 -17.61
C PHE A 138 11.17 4.90 -18.50
N ASP A 139 10.79 3.63 -18.49
CA ASP A 139 9.48 3.14 -18.88
C ASP A 139 8.75 2.67 -17.63
N PHE A 140 7.48 3.07 -17.48
CA PHE A 140 6.69 2.81 -16.29
C PHE A 140 5.32 2.25 -16.66
N SER A 141 4.91 1.21 -15.95
CA SER A 141 3.56 0.66 -16.10
C SER A 141 2.97 0.26 -14.75
N TRP A 142 1.67 0.51 -14.59
CA TRP A 142 0.88 -0.17 -13.59
C TRP A 142 0.46 -1.54 -14.09
N ASP A 143 0.60 -2.55 -13.26
CA ASP A 143 0.21 -3.90 -13.61
C ASP A 143 -1.31 -3.98 -13.84
N ASN A 144 -1.72 -4.73 -14.86
CA ASN A 144 -3.11 -4.88 -15.25
C ASN A 144 -3.85 -3.55 -15.56
N ASN A 145 -3.14 -2.46 -15.82
CA ASN A 145 -3.67 -1.10 -15.98
C ASN A 145 -4.48 -0.60 -14.76
N LEU A 146 -4.22 -1.15 -13.59
CA LEU A 146 -4.88 -0.76 -12.36
C LEU A 146 -4.13 0.42 -11.72
N ILE A 147 -4.62 1.62 -11.95
CA ILE A 147 -4.00 2.87 -11.49
C ILE A 147 -4.61 3.31 -10.17
N PRO A 148 -3.82 3.53 -9.09
CA PRO A 148 -4.36 4.06 -7.84
C PRO A 148 -4.75 5.54 -8.00
N PRO A 149 -6.05 5.90 -7.88
CA PRO A 149 -6.49 7.29 -8.04
C PRO A 149 -5.79 8.23 -7.06
N GLY A 150 -5.28 9.35 -7.58
CA GLY A 150 -4.56 10.36 -6.81
C GLY A 150 -3.08 10.08 -6.60
N ILE A 151 -2.56 8.95 -7.04
CA ILE A 151 -1.12 8.68 -7.12
C ILE A 151 -0.63 9.04 -8.52
N THR A 152 0.46 9.76 -8.58
CA THR A 152 1.08 10.28 -9.80
C THR A 152 2.56 9.93 -9.82
N HIS A 153 3.17 10.05 -10.99
CA HIS A 153 4.61 9.89 -11.15
C HIS A 153 5.19 11.02 -11.99
N ALA A 154 6.46 11.30 -11.80
CA ALA A 154 7.18 12.34 -12.51
C ALA A 154 8.65 11.93 -12.75
N VAL A 155 9.21 12.41 -13.86
CA VAL A 155 10.64 12.27 -14.21
C VAL A 155 11.32 13.62 -14.10
N SER A 156 12.49 13.64 -13.47
CA SER A 156 13.37 14.82 -13.41
C SER A 156 14.81 14.38 -13.63
N GLY A 157 15.32 14.59 -14.86
CA GLY A 157 16.62 14.09 -15.26
C GLY A 157 16.71 12.57 -15.15
N THR A 158 17.64 12.07 -14.37
CA THR A 158 17.85 10.64 -14.10
C THR A 158 17.05 10.11 -12.90
N THR A 159 16.09 10.89 -12.39
CA THR A 159 15.29 10.55 -11.21
C THR A 159 13.83 10.34 -11.59
N TYR A 160 13.25 9.24 -11.12
CA TYR A 160 11.83 8.91 -11.26
C TYR A 160 11.16 8.89 -9.88
N THR A 161 10.07 9.63 -9.72
CA THR A 161 9.36 9.75 -8.43
C THR A 161 7.90 9.36 -8.57
N ILE A 162 7.41 8.49 -7.67
CA ILE A 162 6.00 8.17 -7.49
C ILE A 162 5.55 8.83 -6.18
N SER A 163 4.45 9.58 -6.21
CA SER A 163 3.94 10.33 -5.06
C SER A 163 2.44 10.60 -5.19
N GLY A 164 1.83 11.17 -4.17
CA GLY A 164 0.43 11.57 -4.19
C GLY A 164 -0.35 11.06 -2.98
N THR A 165 -1.67 11.20 -3.05
CA THR A 165 -2.63 10.80 -2.00
C THR A 165 -3.68 9.90 -2.62
N ALA A 166 -3.93 8.72 -2.03
CA ALA A 166 -4.95 7.81 -2.52
C ALA A 166 -6.35 8.37 -2.30
N THR A 167 -7.03 8.82 -3.36
CA THR A 167 -8.30 9.57 -3.28
C THR A 167 -9.56 8.74 -3.55
N SER A 168 -9.44 7.46 -3.92
CA SER A 168 -10.61 6.63 -4.18
C SER A 168 -11.11 5.96 -2.91
N ASP A 169 -12.39 6.15 -2.60
CA ASP A 169 -13.08 5.48 -1.48
C ASP A 169 -13.42 4.02 -1.87
N ILE A 170 -12.44 3.15 -1.75
CA ILE A 170 -12.55 1.73 -2.08
C ILE A 170 -13.32 0.97 -0.99
N SER A 171 -13.93 -0.15 -1.36
CA SER A 171 -14.68 -1.00 -0.42
C SER A 171 -13.86 -2.14 0.19
N VAL A 172 -12.78 -2.54 -0.49
CA VAL A 172 -11.87 -3.62 -0.07
C VAL A 172 -10.43 -3.16 -0.24
N ALA A 173 -9.52 -3.72 0.56
CA ALA A 173 -8.09 -3.49 0.40
C ALA A 173 -7.66 -3.85 -1.02
N THR A 174 -7.01 -2.93 -1.71
CA THR A 174 -6.60 -3.11 -3.11
C THR A 174 -5.09 -2.90 -3.23
N ASN A 175 -4.42 -3.86 -3.85
CA ASN A 175 -3.00 -3.78 -4.14
C ASN A 175 -2.79 -3.28 -5.59
N TYR A 176 -1.95 -2.28 -5.75
CA TYR A 176 -1.54 -1.68 -7.01
C TYR A 176 -0.05 -1.95 -7.20
N SER A 177 0.29 -2.90 -8.05
CA SER A 177 1.67 -3.20 -8.40
C SER A 177 2.12 -2.37 -9.60
N TYR A 178 3.40 -2.09 -9.68
CA TYR A 178 3.99 -1.36 -10.78
C TYR A 178 5.36 -1.92 -11.16
N THR A 179 5.76 -1.62 -12.37
CA THR A 179 7.05 -1.99 -12.96
C THR A 179 7.71 -0.73 -13.51
N VAL A 180 8.99 -0.54 -13.18
CA VAL A 180 9.85 0.51 -13.73
C VAL A 180 11.00 -0.16 -14.47
N THR A 181 11.16 0.15 -15.76
CA THR A 181 12.23 -0.39 -16.60
C THR A 181 13.12 0.75 -17.08
N THR A 182 14.42 0.56 -17.06
CA THR A 182 15.35 1.55 -17.59
C THR A 182 15.25 1.64 -19.10
N THR A 183 15.36 2.87 -19.63
CA THR A 183 15.56 3.12 -21.06
C THR A 183 16.86 3.89 -21.28
N GLY A 184 17.49 3.70 -22.43
CA GLY A 184 18.76 4.36 -22.76
C GLY A 184 18.83 4.78 -24.20
N ILE A 185 19.94 5.43 -24.57
CA ILE A 185 20.21 5.81 -25.94
C ILE A 185 20.58 4.53 -26.68
N ALA A 186 19.75 4.16 -27.65
CA ALA A 186 20.08 3.10 -28.60
C ALA A 186 21.16 3.59 -29.57
N ILE A 187 22.42 3.35 -29.24
CA ILE A 187 23.52 3.48 -30.18
C ILE A 187 23.92 2.03 -30.52
N GLY A 188 23.58 1.60 -31.73
CA GLY A 188 24.00 0.32 -32.34
C GLY A 188 23.55 -0.96 -31.61
N ASN A 189 23.94 -1.16 -30.37
CA ASN A 189 23.52 -2.29 -29.50
C ASN A 189 22.84 -1.76 -28.25
N ILE A 190 21.58 -2.16 -28.03
CA ILE A 190 20.86 -1.87 -26.79
C ILE A 190 21.45 -2.73 -25.67
N CYS A 191 22.14 -2.11 -24.74
CA CYS A 191 22.68 -2.80 -23.58
C CYS A 191 21.52 -3.28 -22.67
N ALA A 192 21.78 -4.25 -21.81
CA ALA A 192 20.77 -4.86 -20.97
C ALA A 192 20.05 -3.80 -20.12
N THR A 193 18.71 -3.77 -20.24
CA THR A 193 17.86 -2.96 -19.40
C THR A 193 17.68 -3.61 -18.04
N GLU A 194 17.48 -2.81 -17.02
CA GLU A 194 17.16 -3.28 -15.67
C GLU A 194 15.73 -2.94 -15.32
N THR A 195 15.08 -3.80 -14.55
CA THR A 195 13.68 -3.66 -14.15
C THR A 195 13.55 -3.82 -12.66
N VAL A 196 12.79 -2.92 -12.04
CA VAL A 196 12.39 -3.00 -10.64
C VAL A 196 10.87 -2.98 -10.55
N THR A 197 10.35 -3.63 -9.52
CA THR A 197 8.92 -3.70 -9.25
C THR A 197 8.63 -3.18 -7.86
N GLY A 198 7.40 -2.68 -7.66
CA GLY A 198 6.94 -2.26 -6.36
C GLY A 198 5.43 -2.38 -6.24
N SER A 199 4.90 -2.04 -5.06
CA SER A 199 3.47 -2.12 -4.81
C SER A 199 2.98 -1.09 -3.79
N ILE A 200 1.74 -0.65 -3.98
CA ILE A 200 1.02 0.24 -3.06
C ILE A 200 -0.29 -0.43 -2.71
N THR A 201 -0.45 -0.87 -1.46
CA THR A 201 -1.71 -1.38 -0.96
C THR A 201 -2.51 -0.24 -0.35
N VAL A 202 -3.69 0.05 -0.88
CA VAL A 202 -4.61 1.02 -0.31
C VAL A 202 -5.65 0.30 0.53
N LEU A 203 -5.81 0.70 1.78
CA LEU A 203 -6.82 0.19 2.69
C LEU A 203 -8.03 1.13 2.71
N PRO A 204 -9.26 0.60 2.72
CA PRO A 204 -10.47 1.39 2.87
C PRO A 204 -10.59 1.98 4.27
N ARG A 205 -11.26 3.12 4.40
CA ARG A 205 -11.72 3.63 5.69
C ARG A 205 -12.78 2.69 6.27
N GLN A 206 -12.70 2.41 7.57
CA GLN A 206 -13.72 1.63 8.26
C GLN A 206 -15.09 2.32 8.15
N ALA A 207 -16.15 1.54 7.97
CA ALA A 207 -17.51 2.07 7.88
C ALA A 207 -18.49 1.26 8.74
N ILE A 208 -19.48 1.98 9.29
CA ILE A 208 -20.59 1.46 10.04
C ILE A 208 -21.86 2.20 9.58
N THR A 209 -22.94 1.47 9.36
CA THR A 209 -24.21 2.02 8.89
C THR A 209 -25.36 1.42 9.67
N LEU A 210 -26.36 2.22 10.08
CA LEU A 210 -27.58 1.73 10.70
C LEU A 210 -28.32 0.83 9.69
N ALA A 211 -28.68 -0.38 10.13
CA ALA A 211 -29.40 -1.36 9.34
C ALA A 211 -30.86 -1.55 9.78
N SER A 212 -31.16 -1.25 11.04
CA SER A 212 -32.55 -1.19 11.55
C SER A 212 -33.23 0.12 11.10
N ALA A 213 -34.52 0.27 11.43
CA ALA A 213 -35.26 1.50 11.15
C ALA A 213 -34.60 2.72 11.80
N SER A 214 -34.62 3.88 11.16
CA SER A 214 -33.99 5.11 11.66
C SER A 214 -34.47 5.56 13.03
N THR A 215 -35.72 5.19 13.39
CA THR A 215 -36.29 5.46 14.71
C THR A 215 -35.71 4.63 15.85
N THR A 216 -34.97 3.56 15.55
CA THR A 216 -34.38 2.69 16.58
C THR A 216 -33.15 3.29 17.23
N GLU A 217 -32.42 4.15 16.51
CA GLU A 217 -31.20 4.80 16.99
C GLU A 217 -31.46 5.81 18.11
N SER A 218 -32.69 6.37 18.16
CA SER A 218 -33.17 7.24 19.23
C SER A 218 -34.58 6.82 19.62
N GLN A 219 -34.74 6.16 20.77
CA GLN A 219 -36.01 5.57 21.21
C GLN A 219 -36.42 6.13 22.58
N THR A 220 -37.74 6.19 22.78
CA THR A 220 -38.33 6.45 24.09
C THR A 220 -39.16 5.26 24.48
N ILE A 221 -38.95 4.70 25.67
CA ILE A 221 -39.61 3.52 26.21
C ILE A 221 -39.96 3.74 27.68
N CYS A 222 -40.84 2.93 28.23
CA CYS A 222 -41.08 2.88 29.68
C CYS A 222 -40.02 1.96 30.35
N GLU A 223 -39.78 2.16 31.63
CA GLU A 223 -38.96 1.24 32.42
C GLU A 223 -39.48 -0.20 32.34
N GLN A 224 -38.58 -1.18 32.53
CA GLN A 224 -38.87 -2.62 32.42
C GLN A 224 -39.43 -3.05 31.05
N THR A 225 -39.37 -2.23 30.03
CA THR A 225 -39.78 -2.61 28.67
C THR A 225 -38.56 -2.85 27.75
N SER A 226 -38.79 -3.66 26.71
CA SER A 226 -37.73 -3.98 25.76
C SER A 226 -37.52 -2.84 24.74
N ILE A 227 -36.27 -2.56 24.42
CA ILE A 227 -35.94 -1.65 23.30
C ILE A 227 -36.28 -2.31 21.97
N ALA A 228 -36.62 -1.52 20.97
CA ALA A 228 -36.58 -1.97 19.59
C ALA A 228 -35.12 -2.27 19.23
N THR A 229 -34.87 -3.47 18.72
CA THR A 229 -33.52 -3.92 18.40
C THR A 229 -32.83 -2.97 17.41
N ILE A 230 -31.65 -2.50 17.78
CA ILE A 230 -30.81 -1.65 16.96
C ILE A 230 -29.77 -2.52 16.28
N THR A 231 -29.65 -2.43 14.96
CA THR A 231 -28.63 -3.18 14.21
C THR A 231 -27.82 -2.23 13.34
N TYR A 232 -26.51 -2.47 13.32
CA TYR A 232 -25.56 -1.77 12.47
C TYR A 232 -24.79 -2.77 11.60
N ASN A 233 -24.57 -2.45 10.35
CA ASN A 233 -23.69 -3.20 9.46
C ASN A 233 -22.30 -2.57 9.41
N LEU A 234 -21.29 -3.40 9.65
CA LEU A 234 -19.86 -3.06 9.51
C LEU A 234 -19.40 -3.37 8.09
N SER A 235 -18.55 -2.52 7.52
CA SER A 235 -18.04 -2.68 6.16
C SER A 235 -16.69 -1.97 5.96
N LYS A 236 -16.11 -2.08 4.76
CA LYS A 236 -14.91 -1.35 4.34
C LYS A 236 -13.71 -1.50 5.29
N GLY A 237 -13.42 -2.69 5.76
CA GLY A 237 -12.29 -2.94 6.65
C GLY A 237 -12.61 -2.86 8.13
N ALA A 238 -13.82 -2.50 8.54
CA ALA A 238 -14.31 -2.72 9.89
C ALA A 238 -14.59 -4.21 10.10
N THR A 239 -13.95 -4.82 11.09
CA THR A 239 -14.13 -6.23 11.46
C THR A 239 -14.76 -6.39 12.84
N GLY A 240 -14.94 -5.29 13.56
CA GLY A 240 -15.53 -5.23 14.88
C GLY A 240 -15.99 -3.83 15.25
N ALA A 241 -16.60 -3.70 16.42
CA ALA A 241 -16.91 -2.41 17.03
C ALA A 241 -16.86 -2.52 18.55
N THR A 242 -16.52 -1.41 19.19
CA THR A 242 -16.51 -1.25 20.63
C THR A 242 -17.71 -0.39 21.06
N PHE A 243 -18.51 -0.91 21.94
CA PHE A 243 -19.63 -0.20 22.56
C PHE A 243 -19.19 0.48 23.85
N SER A 244 -19.64 1.70 24.07
CA SER A 244 -19.55 2.39 25.36
C SER A 244 -20.79 3.25 25.61
N TRP A 245 -21.18 3.40 26.87
CA TRP A 245 -22.14 4.43 27.26
C TRP A 245 -21.47 5.81 27.18
N ASP A 246 -22.24 6.78 26.70
CA ASP A 246 -21.75 8.16 26.58
C ASP A 246 -21.85 8.87 27.96
N PRO A 247 -20.73 9.30 28.54
CA PRO A 247 -20.72 9.95 29.85
C PRO A 247 -21.42 11.32 29.89
N ALA A 248 -21.79 11.88 28.75
CA ALA A 248 -22.55 13.12 28.66
C ALA A 248 -24.04 12.94 29.04
N TYR A 249 -24.48 11.70 29.19
CA TYR A 249 -25.89 11.34 29.55
C TYR A 249 -25.97 10.71 30.95
N ASP A 250 -27.13 10.09 31.26
CA ASP A 250 -27.47 9.58 32.59
C ASP A 250 -26.72 8.30 33.03
N GLY A 251 -25.61 7.96 32.36
CA GLY A 251 -24.76 6.84 32.73
C GLY A 251 -25.09 5.55 31.98
N THR A 252 -25.16 4.42 32.67
CA THR A 252 -25.34 3.09 32.07
C THR A 252 -26.77 2.55 32.29
N LEU A 253 -27.39 2.06 31.20
CA LEU A 253 -28.69 1.40 31.27
C LEU A 253 -28.49 -0.11 31.46
N GLY A 254 -29.02 -0.63 32.58
CA GLY A 254 -28.99 -2.07 32.86
C GLY A 254 -29.92 -2.86 31.94
N GLY A 255 -29.65 -4.17 31.77
CA GLY A 255 -30.46 -5.07 30.98
C GLY A 255 -30.31 -4.97 29.47
N ILE A 256 -29.45 -4.05 28.98
CA ILE A 256 -29.12 -3.93 27.57
C ILE A 256 -27.90 -4.84 27.24
N THR A 257 -28.04 -5.60 26.18
CA THR A 257 -27.01 -6.50 25.63
C THR A 257 -26.61 -6.03 24.26
N PHE A 258 -25.36 -6.26 23.94
CA PHE A 258 -24.80 -5.89 22.63
C PHE A 258 -23.75 -6.89 22.19
N GLY A 259 -23.60 -7.07 20.90
CA GLY A 259 -22.64 -8.01 20.34
C GLY A 259 -22.60 -8.02 18.83
N LEU A 260 -21.55 -8.64 18.31
CA LEU A 260 -21.28 -8.79 16.88
C LEU A 260 -21.59 -10.21 16.44
N ASN A 261 -22.31 -10.34 15.32
CA ASN A 261 -22.53 -11.59 14.61
C ASN A 261 -22.23 -11.39 13.12
N GLY A 262 -21.13 -11.98 12.66
CA GLY A 262 -20.61 -11.70 11.32
C GLY A 262 -20.22 -10.22 11.18
N SER A 263 -20.85 -9.51 10.25
CA SER A 263 -20.67 -8.06 10.05
C SER A 263 -21.80 -7.22 10.69
N THR A 264 -22.73 -7.83 11.41
CA THR A 264 -23.86 -7.11 12.01
C THR A 264 -23.64 -6.97 13.52
N TYR A 265 -23.61 -5.74 14.00
CA TYR A 265 -23.58 -5.41 15.41
C TYR A 265 -25.00 -5.14 15.90
N THR A 266 -25.41 -5.77 17.00
CA THR A 266 -26.77 -5.72 17.54
C THR A 266 -26.74 -5.15 18.95
N ILE A 267 -27.69 -4.26 19.24
CA ILE A 267 -28.00 -3.76 20.58
C ILE A 267 -29.46 -4.10 20.86
N SER A 268 -29.77 -4.79 21.97
CA SER A 268 -31.10 -5.26 22.34
C SER A 268 -31.20 -5.45 23.84
N GLY A 269 -32.38 -5.74 24.32
CA GLY A 269 -32.62 -6.07 25.74
C GLY A 269 -33.80 -5.30 26.33
N THR A 270 -33.96 -5.44 27.63
CA THR A 270 -35.01 -4.80 28.42
C THR A 270 -34.40 -3.76 29.35
N ALA A 271 -34.93 -2.54 29.32
CA ALA A 271 -34.44 -1.45 30.16
C ALA A 271 -34.69 -1.76 31.63
N ASN A 272 -33.68 -2.29 32.31
CA ASN A 272 -33.73 -2.56 33.74
C ASN A 272 -33.39 -1.28 34.52
N ALA A 273 -34.34 -0.38 34.61
CA ALA A 273 -34.28 0.87 35.36
C ALA A 273 -35.41 0.93 36.42
N ASN A 274 -35.15 1.62 37.52
CA ASN A 274 -36.13 2.00 38.50
C ASN A 274 -35.90 3.48 38.78
N ILE A 275 -36.64 4.31 38.10
CA ILE A 275 -36.41 5.75 38.02
C ILE A 275 -37.66 6.51 38.42
N THR A 276 -37.49 7.70 38.98
CA THR A 276 -38.59 8.57 39.41
C THR A 276 -38.81 9.77 38.48
N SER A 277 -37.94 9.92 37.49
CA SER A 277 -38.04 10.93 36.45
C SER A 277 -37.39 10.40 35.16
N SER A 278 -37.83 10.90 34.02
CA SER A 278 -37.27 10.55 32.71
C SER A 278 -35.73 10.65 32.70
N LYS A 279 -35.07 9.62 32.17
CA LYS A 279 -33.60 9.57 31.97
C LYS A 279 -33.26 9.22 30.55
N THR A 280 -32.21 9.85 30.04
CA THR A 280 -31.70 9.55 28.71
C THR A 280 -30.29 8.93 28.80
N TYR A 281 -30.10 7.79 28.18
CA TYR A 281 -28.85 7.05 28.11
C TYR A 281 -28.33 7.11 26.71
N GLY A 282 -27.16 7.78 26.53
CA GLY A 282 -26.46 7.83 25.26
C GLY A 282 -25.52 6.66 25.11
N TYR A 283 -25.33 6.18 23.89
CA TYR A 283 -24.29 5.21 23.57
C TYR A 283 -23.42 5.65 22.39
N ILE A 284 -22.20 5.15 22.39
CA ILE A 284 -21.20 5.36 21.36
C ILE A 284 -20.76 3.99 20.86
N LEU A 285 -20.78 3.80 19.55
CA LEU A 285 -20.27 2.59 18.89
C LEU A 285 -19.17 2.98 17.93
N THR A 286 -17.95 2.53 18.20
CA THR A 286 -16.75 2.86 17.41
C THR A 286 -16.23 1.62 16.72
N THR A 287 -16.02 1.69 15.40
CA THR A 287 -15.48 0.57 14.61
C THR A 287 -14.03 0.28 14.98
N ASN A 288 -13.64 -0.99 14.87
CA ASN A 288 -12.27 -1.46 14.85
C ASN A 288 -12.06 -2.45 13.70
N GLY A 289 -10.80 -2.63 13.28
CA GLY A 289 -10.48 -3.50 12.15
C GLY A 289 -9.11 -3.23 11.57
N ASN A 290 -9.02 -2.76 10.33
CA ASN A 290 -7.75 -2.38 9.70
C ASN A 290 -7.08 -1.19 10.43
N THR A 291 -5.86 -0.85 10.04
CA THR A 291 -5.07 0.23 10.66
C THR A 291 -5.55 1.64 10.31
N CYS A 292 -6.59 1.77 9.46
CA CYS A 292 -7.13 3.06 9.06
C CYS A 292 -8.12 3.61 10.08
N SER A 293 -8.49 4.88 9.90
CA SER A 293 -9.36 5.59 10.84
C SER A 293 -10.66 4.84 11.10
N SER A 294 -11.00 4.70 12.39
CA SER A 294 -12.30 4.22 12.85
C SER A 294 -13.42 5.20 12.51
N THR A 295 -14.64 4.70 12.48
CA THR A 295 -15.87 5.48 12.33
C THR A 295 -16.73 5.27 13.58
N THR A 296 -17.35 6.35 14.05
CA THR A 296 -18.19 6.35 15.26
C THR A 296 -19.60 6.70 14.89
N VAL A 297 -20.57 6.00 15.50
CA VAL A 297 -22.01 6.34 15.53
C VAL A 297 -22.47 6.45 16.97
N THR A 298 -23.51 7.24 17.20
CA THR A 298 -24.08 7.48 18.50
C THR A 298 -25.60 7.29 18.46
N GLY A 299 -26.22 7.00 19.60
CA GLY A 299 -27.66 6.95 19.71
C GLY A 299 -28.09 7.14 21.13
N THR A 300 -29.43 7.19 21.37
CA THR A 300 -29.99 7.45 22.67
C THR A 300 -31.17 6.54 22.97
N ILE A 301 -31.34 6.18 24.26
CA ILE A 301 -32.48 5.47 24.79
C ILE A 301 -33.02 6.32 25.95
N THR A 302 -34.17 6.92 25.77
CA THR A 302 -34.89 7.63 26.84
C THR A 302 -35.83 6.68 27.54
N VAL A 303 -35.70 6.56 28.85
CA VAL A 303 -36.54 5.73 29.68
C VAL A 303 -37.47 6.65 30.50
N LEU A 304 -38.76 6.37 30.42
CA LEU A 304 -39.78 7.05 31.21
C LEU A 304 -40.11 6.20 32.45
N PRO A 305 -40.33 6.81 33.62
CA PRO A 305 -40.78 6.08 34.79
C PRO A 305 -42.22 5.55 34.57
N ASP A 306 -42.59 4.48 35.25
CA ASP A 306 -43.98 4.02 35.31
C ASP A 306 -44.85 5.00 36.13
N ASP A 307 -46.08 5.22 35.66
CA ASP A 307 -47.03 6.05 36.37
C ASP A 307 -47.36 5.44 37.74
N LYS A 308 -47.36 6.26 38.79
CA LYS A 308 -47.60 5.79 40.15
C LYS A 308 -48.68 6.63 40.86
N ILE A 309 -49.58 5.92 41.51
CA ILE A 309 -50.53 6.48 42.42
C ILE A 309 -50.27 5.91 43.84
N THR A 310 -50.20 6.75 44.82
CA THR A 310 -49.92 6.36 46.22
C THR A 310 -50.99 6.93 47.11
N LEU A 311 -51.55 6.08 47.96
CA LEU A 311 -52.44 6.46 49.02
C LEU A 311 -51.68 7.19 50.15
N ASN A 312 -52.13 8.39 50.51
CA ASN A 312 -51.46 9.23 51.53
C ASN A 312 -52.23 9.20 52.88
N THR A 313 -53.44 8.64 52.95
CA THR A 313 -54.22 8.55 54.16
C THR A 313 -54.30 7.11 54.64
N ALA A 314 -54.45 6.89 55.95
CA ALA A 314 -54.57 5.56 56.50
C ALA A 314 -56.03 5.01 56.44
N ASN A 315 -57.00 5.79 55.89
CA ASN A 315 -58.44 5.53 55.96
C ASN A 315 -59.04 5.15 54.61
N GLU A 316 -58.46 4.14 53.92
CA GLU A 316 -59.04 3.60 52.67
C GLU A 316 -60.28 2.79 52.83
N THR A 317 -60.53 2.34 54.04
CA THR A 317 -61.82 1.66 54.43
C THR A 317 -62.49 2.41 55.57
N GLN A 318 -63.62 2.97 55.31
CA GLN A 318 -64.39 3.72 56.31
C GLN A 318 -65.80 3.13 56.53
N SER A 319 -66.22 3.16 57.73
CA SER A 319 -67.64 2.79 58.13
C SER A 319 -68.29 4.01 58.78
N VAL A 320 -69.24 4.59 58.09
CA VAL A 320 -69.89 5.81 58.51
C VAL A 320 -71.43 5.58 58.65
N CYS A 321 -72.08 6.37 59.52
CA CYS A 321 -73.54 6.37 59.60
C CYS A 321 -74.11 7.19 58.43
N GLU A 322 -75.40 6.88 58.12
CA GLU A 322 -76.15 7.65 57.13
C GLU A 322 -76.09 9.16 57.43
N SER A 323 -75.88 9.95 56.39
CA SER A 323 -75.77 11.41 56.43
C SER A 323 -74.53 11.96 57.18
N THR A 324 -73.48 11.12 57.47
CA THR A 324 -72.22 11.57 58.00
C THR A 324 -71.19 11.66 56.84
N PRO A 325 -70.36 12.72 56.80
CA PRO A 325 -69.30 12.79 55.79
C PRO A 325 -68.29 11.71 56.07
N ILE A 326 -67.68 11.22 55.01
CA ILE A 326 -66.49 10.41 55.07
C ILE A 326 -65.25 11.32 55.25
N ASP A 327 -64.20 10.80 55.87
CA ASP A 327 -62.87 11.44 55.87
C ASP A 327 -62.28 11.45 54.48
N ASP A 328 -61.49 12.47 54.15
CA ASP A 328 -60.83 12.58 52.88
C ASP A 328 -59.84 11.40 52.64
N VAL A 329 -60.01 10.72 51.52
CA VAL A 329 -59.06 9.73 51.03
C VAL A 329 -58.16 10.43 49.97
N VAL A 330 -56.91 10.60 50.31
CA VAL A 330 -56.00 11.38 49.50
C VAL A 330 -54.98 10.48 48.81
N TYR A 331 -54.90 10.55 47.48
CA TYR A 331 -53.94 9.89 46.68
C TYR A 331 -52.96 10.94 46.05
N THR A 332 -51.72 10.61 45.98
CA THR A 332 -50.69 11.42 45.25
C THR A 332 -50.30 10.71 43.97
N LEU A 333 -50.31 11.45 42.86
CA LEU A 333 -49.75 11.02 41.59
C LEU A 333 -48.26 11.35 41.58
N SER A 334 -47.44 10.44 41.06
CA SER A 334 -46.00 10.61 40.91
C SER A 334 -45.44 9.83 39.74
N GLU A 335 -44.15 9.99 39.46
CA GLU A 335 -43.39 9.17 38.53
C GLU A 335 -43.88 9.23 37.07
N GLY A 336 -44.51 10.30 36.62
CA GLY A 336 -45.00 10.47 35.25
C GLY A 336 -46.51 10.58 35.13
N ALA A 337 -47.26 10.15 36.16
CA ALA A 337 -48.72 10.24 36.17
C ALA A 337 -49.19 11.72 36.09
N THR A 338 -49.95 12.03 35.06
CA THR A 338 -50.47 13.40 34.79
C THR A 338 -51.99 13.48 34.99
N GLY A 339 -52.65 12.37 35.27
CA GLY A 339 -54.10 12.28 35.48
C GLY A 339 -54.48 10.98 36.09
N TYR A 340 -55.75 10.88 36.45
CA TYR A 340 -56.34 9.67 37.03
C TYR A 340 -57.77 9.46 36.49
N SER A 341 -58.24 8.23 36.55
CA SER A 341 -59.64 7.87 36.41
C SER A 341 -60.18 7.23 37.69
N PHE A 342 -61.37 7.57 38.07
CA PHE A 342 -62.00 7.06 39.25
C PHE A 342 -63.38 6.36 38.92
N SER A 343 -63.61 5.20 39.47
CA SER A 343 -64.88 4.51 39.32
C SER A 343 -65.25 3.79 40.60
N TRP A 344 -66.55 3.72 40.90
CA TRP A 344 -67.05 2.90 41.97
C TRP A 344 -67.25 1.46 41.47
N ASP A 345 -66.88 0.47 42.29
CA ASP A 345 -67.04 -0.95 41.96
C ASP A 345 -68.55 -1.39 41.97
N ASN A 346 -69.34 -0.75 42.80
CA ASN A 346 -70.77 -0.89 42.80
C ASN A 346 -71.44 0.45 42.55
N ASN A 347 -72.13 0.63 41.46
CA ASN A 347 -72.79 1.83 40.94
C ASN A 347 -73.82 2.47 41.86
N SER A 348 -73.69 2.41 43.19
CA SER A 348 -74.63 2.82 44.16
C SER A 348 -74.02 3.47 45.40
N ILE A 349 -73.59 4.68 45.25
CA ILE A 349 -73.54 5.69 46.32
C ILE A 349 -74.20 6.94 45.82
#